data_f3062d8f80f4e1f0222d6e5003412456
#
_entry.id   f3062d8f80f4e1f0222d6e5003412456
#
_cell.length_a   1.000
_cell.length_b   1.000
_cell.length_c   1.000
_cell.angle_alpha   90.00
_cell.angle_beta   90.00
_cell.angle_gamma   90.00
#
_symmetry.space_group_name_H-M   'P 1'
#
loop_
_entity.id
_entity.type
_entity.pdbx_description
1 polymer ?
#
loop_
_entity_poly.entity_id
_entity_poly.type
_entity_poly.pdbx_seq_one_letter_code
_entity_poly.pdbx_strand_id
1 'polypeptide(L)'
;MPIVAISMSDSDLDELELLQNQGRFSNRSEVVRHAVQRLLTEHRTLEQAEGAITAVFTALYHNRGQGNDVSAVQHEFREHLTATIHAHTRDGNCTEVMIVDADADIVRAFFKRLRSQKKVLKVDVNLVGGGK
;
A
#
# COMPACT_ATOMS: atom_id res chain seq x y z
N MET A 1 15.17 21.37 19.27
CA MET A 1 14.04 20.46 19.12
C MET A 1 12.77 21.08 19.69
N PRO A 2 11.82 21.44 18.83
CA PRO A 2 10.57 22.00 19.34
C PRO A 2 9.78 20.97 20.17
N ILE A 3 9.00 21.48 21.11
CA ILE A 3 8.11 20.66 21.91
C ILE A 3 6.68 20.95 21.48
N VAL A 4 5.91 19.89 21.24
CA VAL A 4 4.52 19.98 20.80
C VAL A 4 3.62 19.34 21.85
N ALA A 5 2.59 20.06 22.27
CA ALA A 5 1.58 19.51 23.17
C ALA A 5 0.38 19.05 22.35
N ILE A 6 -0.14 17.87 22.69
CA ILE A 6 -1.27 17.27 21.99
C ILE A 6 -2.31 16.84 23.01
N SER A 7 -3.57 17.24 22.77
CA SER A 7 -4.70 16.78 23.58
C SER A 7 -5.20 15.45 23.05
N MET A 8 -5.40 14.50 23.93
CA MET A 8 -5.93 13.18 23.60
C MET A 8 -7.01 12.79 24.57
N SER A 9 -7.94 11.95 24.13
CA SER A 9 -8.88 11.31 25.04
C SER A 9 -8.13 10.30 25.93
N ASP A 10 -8.70 9.95 27.07
CA ASP A 10 -8.12 8.92 27.94
C ASP A 10 -7.94 7.60 27.19
N SER A 11 -8.89 7.24 26.36
CA SER A 11 -8.82 6.04 25.51
C SER A 11 -7.64 6.08 24.55
N ASP A 12 -7.43 7.20 23.87
CA ASP A 12 -6.30 7.38 22.95
C ASP A 12 -4.96 7.29 23.67
N LEU A 13 -4.90 7.86 24.88
CA LEU A 13 -3.68 7.82 25.68
C LEU A 13 -3.36 6.39 26.12
N ASP A 14 -4.37 5.63 26.53
CA ASP A 14 -4.21 4.22 26.90
C ASP A 14 -3.68 3.40 25.73
N GLU A 15 -4.22 3.63 24.54
CA GLU A 15 -3.75 2.96 23.32
C GLU A 15 -2.31 3.35 22.96
N LEU A 16 -1.96 4.61 23.15
CA LEU A 16 -0.60 5.10 22.92
C LEU A 16 0.39 4.37 23.87
N GLU A 17 0.03 4.27 25.13
CA GLU A 17 0.86 3.57 26.12
C GLU A 17 0.99 2.07 25.82
N LEU A 18 -0.10 1.46 25.35
CA LEU A 18 -0.08 0.07 24.91
C LEU A 18 0.89 -0.12 23.74
N LEU A 19 0.84 0.75 22.74
CA LEU A 19 1.76 0.73 21.62
C LEU A 19 3.21 0.92 22.06
N GLN A 20 3.44 1.83 23.01
CA GLN A 20 4.78 2.04 23.55
C GLN A 20 5.34 0.77 24.16
N ASN A 21 4.57 0.10 25.01
CA ASN A 21 5.00 -1.09 25.71
C ASN A 21 5.15 -2.30 24.78
N GLN A 22 4.17 -2.57 23.94
CA GLN A 22 4.19 -3.71 23.03
C GLN A 22 5.14 -3.52 21.87
N GLY A 23 5.25 -2.30 21.37
CA GLY A 23 6.13 -1.97 20.26
C GLY A 23 7.58 -1.71 20.68
N ARG A 24 7.86 -1.76 21.98
CA ARG A 24 9.20 -1.53 22.54
C ARG A 24 9.77 -0.16 22.18
N PHE A 25 8.92 0.86 22.20
CA PHE A 25 9.36 2.25 22.04
C PHE A 25 9.84 2.79 23.38
N SER A 26 10.86 3.64 23.36
CA SER A 26 11.50 4.15 24.58
C SER A 26 10.61 5.13 25.35
N ASN A 27 9.78 5.90 24.64
CA ASN A 27 8.93 6.91 25.25
C ASN A 27 7.78 7.27 24.28
N ARG A 28 6.85 8.11 24.77
CA ARG A 28 5.69 8.54 23.97
C ARG A 28 6.10 9.31 22.71
N SER A 29 7.12 10.15 22.82
CA SER A 29 7.61 10.94 21.69
C SER A 29 8.10 10.07 20.56
N GLU A 30 8.75 8.96 20.87
CA GLU A 30 9.22 8.00 19.87
C GLU A 30 8.05 7.34 19.14
N VAL A 31 7.00 6.95 19.86
CA VAL A 31 5.78 6.39 19.26
C VAL A 31 5.17 7.39 18.29
N VAL A 32 5.03 8.65 18.73
CA VAL A 32 4.41 9.70 17.90
C VAL A 32 5.27 9.98 16.68
N ARG A 33 6.58 10.10 16.82
CA ARG A 33 7.46 10.33 15.66
C ARG A 33 7.38 9.18 14.67
N HIS A 34 7.35 7.95 15.15
CA HIS A 34 7.21 6.78 14.29
C HIS A 34 5.86 6.79 13.56
N ALA A 35 4.79 7.11 14.27
CA ALA A 35 3.46 7.20 13.69
C ALA A 35 3.38 8.27 12.60
N VAL A 36 3.98 9.44 12.84
CA VAL A 36 4.03 10.53 11.86
C VAL A 36 4.80 10.09 10.61
N GLN A 37 5.94 9.44 10.78
CA GLN A 37 6.71 8.95 9.63
C GLN A 37 5.93 7.89 8.83
N ARG A 38 5.22 7.03 9.52
CA ARG A 38 4.38 6.04 8.88
C ARG A 38 3.26 6.69 8.06
N LEU A 39 2.57 7.64 8.68
CA LEU A 39 1.49 8.37 8.02
C LEU A 39 2.00 9.17 6.82
N LEU A 40 3.17 9.81 6.93
CA LEU A 40 3.81 10.51 5.82
C LEU A 40 4.14 9.55 4.68
N THR A 41 4.62 8.36 5.00
CA THR A 41 4.91 7.33 3.99
C THR A 41 3.63 6.94 3.24
N GLU A 42 2.51 6.83 3.95
CA GLU A 42 1.22 6.57 3.33
C GLU A 42 0.74 7.74 2.48
N HIS A 43 0.96 8.97 2.94
CA HIS A 43 0.58 10.19 2.22
C HIS A 43 1.51 10.56 1.09
N ARG A 44 2.76 10.14 1.13
CA ARG A 44 3.63 10.19 -0.05
C ARG A 44 3.13 9.13 -1.01
N THR A 45 1.91 9.36 -1.40
CA THR A 45 1.16 8.44 -2.19
C THR A 45 1.70 8.41 -3.58
N LEU A 46 1.31 7.38 -4.29
CA LEU A 46 1.53 7.24 -5.72
C LEU A 46 1.23 8.54 -6.49
N GLU A 47 0.25 9.32 -6.05
CA GLU A 47 -0.15 10.58 -6.72
C GLU A 47 0.94 11.66 -6.66
N GLN A 48 1.78 11.65 -5.64
CA GLN A 48 2.85 12.63 -5.47
C GLN A 48 4.21 12.13 -5.94
N ALA A 49 4.32 10.85 -6.28
CA ALA A 49 5.59 10.26 -6.71
C ALA A 49 6.02 10.81 -8.07
N GLU A 50 7.31 11.00 -8.24
CA GLU A 50 7.92 11.47 -9.47
C GLU A 50 9.09 10.57 -9.86
N GLY A 51 9.36 10.47 -11.16
CA GLY A 51 10.47 9.71 -11.69
C GLY A 51 10.27 8.20 -11.57
N ALA A 52 11.37 7.48 -11.62
CA ALA A 52 11.34 6.01 -11.54
C ALA A 52 11.05 5.55 -10.13
N ILE A 53 10.07 4.67 -9.98
CA ILE A 53 9.65 4.14 -8.69
C ILE A 53 9.47 2.63 -8.77
N THR A 54 9.55 1.98 -7.61
CA THR A 54 9.18 0.58 -7.45
C THR A 54 8.00 0.52 -6.49
N ALA A 55 6.93 -0.11 -6.93
CA ALA A 55 5.70 -0.23 -6.15
C ALA A 55 5.28 -1.69 -6.03
N VAL A 56 4.75 -2.04 -4.86
CA VAL A 56 4.16 -3.35 -4.62
C VAL A 56 2.66 -3.18 -4.54
N PHE A 57 1.95 -3.89 -5.40
CA PHE A 57 0.48 -3.92 -5.44
C PHE A 57 -0.01 -5.23 -4.87
N THR A 58 -1.05 -5.16 -4.06
CA THR A 58 -1.80 -6.33 -3.63
C THR A 58 -3.24 -6.16 -4.07
N ALA A 59 -3.74 -7.06 -4.88
CA ALA A 59 -5.11 -7.03 -5.38
C ALA A 59 -5.87 -8.25 -4.89
N LEU A 60 -7.09 -8.02 -4.43
CA LEU A 60 -8.05 -9.06 -4.10
C LEU A 60 -9.17 -8.98 -5.12
N TYR A 61 -9.50 -10.08 -5.76
CA TYR A 61 -10.52 -10.10 -6.80
C TYR A 61 -11.31 -11.40 -6.83
N HIS A 62 -12.51 -11.35 -7.42
CA HIS A 62 -13.35 -12.52 -7.59
C HIS A 62 -12.77 -13.47 -8.63
N ASN A 63 -12.81 -14.76 -8.31
CA ASN A 63 -12.44 -15.80 -9.24
C ASN A 63 -13.70 -16.42 -9.86
N ARG A 64 -14.62 -15.57 -10.33
CA ARG A 64 -15.91 -16.01 -10.88
C ARG A 64 -16.06 -15.52 -12.31
N GLY A 65 -16.69 -16.36 -13.13
CA GLY A 65 -16.98 -16.03 -14.52
C GLY A 65 -15.79 -16.26 -15.44
N GLN A 66 -16.00 -15.91 -16.71
CA GLN A 66 -14.99 -16.07 -17.74
C GLN A 66 -14.14 -14.82 -17.84
N GLY A 67 -12.87 -15.03 -18.12
CA GLY A 67 -11.90 -13.96 -18.26
C GLY A 67 -11.31 -13.56 -16.92
N ASN A 68 -10.08 -13.14 -16.96
CA ASN A 68 -9.36 -12.62 -15.82
C ASN A 68 -8.92 -11.21 -16.15
N ASP A 69 -9.69 -10.25 -15.64
CA ASP A 69 -9.43 -8.82 -15.88
C ASP A 69 -8.05 -8.40 -15.35
N VAL A 70 -7.61 -9.02 -14.25
CA VAL A 70 -6.29 -8.75 -13.67
C VAL A 70 -5.20 -9.25 -14.62
N SER A 71 -5.34 -10.44 -15.20
CA SER A 71 -4.40 -10.95 -16.20
C SER A 71 -4.29 -10.04 -17.41
N ALA A 72 -5.41 -9.48 -17.86
CA ALA A 72 -5.40 -8.54 -18.99
C ALA A 72 -4.60 -7.28 -18.67
N VAL A 73 -4.78 -6.73 -17.47
CA VAL A 73 -4.01 -5.56 -17.01
C VAL A 73 -2.53 -5.92 -16.88
N GLN A 74 -2.21 -7.08 -16.33
CA GLN A 74 -0.82 -7.54 -16.22
C GLN A 74 -0.18 -7.66 -17.59
N HIS A 75 -0.89 -8.19 -18.57
CA HIS A 75 -0.39 -8.32 -19.92
C HIS A 75 -0.12 -6.97 -20.58
N GLU A 76 -1.04 -6.01 -20.37
CA GLU A 76 -0.88 -4.64 -20.86
C GLU A 76 0.39 -3.97 -20.32
N PHE A 77 0.73 -4.23 -19.06
CA PHE A 77 1.88 -3.62 -18.39
C PHE A 77 3.05 -4.59 -18.19
N ARG A 78 3.10 -5.67 -18.94
CA ARG A 78 4.08 -6.74 -18.74
C ARG A 78 5.55 -6.30 -18.74
N GLU A 79 5.87 -5.25 -19.49
CA GLU A 79 7.23 -4.72 -19.56
C GLU A 79 7.70 -4.10 -18.25
N HIS A 80 6.75 -3.72 -17.40
CA HIS A 80 7.02 -3.02 -16.14
C HIS A 80 6.83 -3.92 -14.91
N LEU A 81 6.33 -5.13 -15.10
CA LEU A 81 6.13 -6.09 -14.03
C LEU A 81 7.41 -6.87 -13.78
N THR A 82 7.97 -6.72 -12.58
CA THR A 82 9.19 -7.43 -12.19
C THR A 82 8.86 -8.83 -11.69
N ALA A 83 7.76 -8.97 -10.95
CA ALA A 83 7.34 -10.25 -10.39
C ALA A 83 5.84 -10.22 -10.08
N THR A 84 5.22 -11.38 -10.10
CA THR A 84 3.84 -11.57 -9.66
C THR A 84 3.73 -12.86 -8.88
N ILE A 85 2.86 -12.87 -7.86
CA ILE A 85 2.52 -14.04 -7.08
C ILE A 85 1.00 -14.14 -7.05
N HIS A 86 0.49 -15.30 -7.42
CA HIS A 86 -0.94 -15.57 -7.41
C HIS A 86 -1.28 -16.59 -6.34
N ALA A 87 -2.35 -16.34 -5.60
CA ALA A 87 -2.84 -17.26 -4.58
C ALA A 87 -4.36 -17.22 -4.52
N HIS A 88 -4.94 -18.27 -4.02
CA HIS A 88 -6.38 -18.34 -3.76
C HIS A 88 -6.64 -18.16 -2.27
N THR A 89 -7.70 -17.42 -1.95
CA THR A 89 -8.14 -17.26 -0.57
C THR A 89 -9.11 -18.39 -0.20
N ARG A 90 -9.34 -18.55 1.09
CA ARG A 90 -10.24 -19.62 1.57
C ARG A 90 -11.68 -19.43 1.13
N ASP A 91 -12.10 -18.21 0.89
CA ASP A 91 -13.46 -17.87 0.47
C ASP A 91 -13.66 -17.94 -1.06
N GLY A 92 -12.67 -18.45 -1.78
CA GLY A 92 -12.78 -18.66 -3.22
C GLY A 92 -12.41 -17.46 -4.08
N ASN A 93 -11.84 -16.42 -3.48
CA ASN A 93 -11.32 -15.29 -4.23
C ASN A 93 -9.85 -15.52 -4.60
N CYS A 94 -9.32 -14.62 -5.39
CA CYS A 94 -7.90 -14.63 -5.74
C CYS A 94 -7.22 -13.41 -5.16
N THR A 95 -5.98 -13.59 -4.75
CA THR A 95 -5.11 -12.48 -4.40
C THR A 95 -3.88 -12.53 -5.28
N GLU A 96 -3.44 -11.34 -5.68
CA GLU A 96 -2.28 -11.17 -6.57
C GLU A 96 -1.35 -10.17 -5.92
N VAL A 97 -0.07 -10.52 -5.84
CA VAL A 97 0.97 -9.57 -5.42
C VAL A 97 1.83 -9.28 -6.63
N MET A 98 1.97 -8.01 -6.96
CA MET A 98 2.66 -7.57 -8.18
C MET A 98 3.70 -6.51 -7.84
N ILE A 99 4.92 -6.69 -8.35
CA ILE A 99 5.96 -5.69 -8.21
C ILE A 99 6.10 -4.97 -9.56
N VAL A 100 5.88 -3.66 -9.55
CA VAL A 100 5.96 -2.82 -10.73
C VAL A 100 7.13 -1.87 -10.58
N ASP A 101 8.01 -1.85 -11.57
CA ASP A 101 9.17 -0.99 -11.59
C ASP A 101 9.11 -0.15 -12.86
N ALA A 102 8.76 1.11 -12.72
CA ALA A 102 8.49 1.99 -13.85
C ALA A 102 8.48 3.44 -13.40
N ASP A 103 8.33 4.33 -14.39
CA ASP A 103 8.08 5.74 -14.10
C ASP A 103 6.74 5.89 -13.36
N ALA A 104 6.67 6.88 -12.49
CA ALA A 104 5.49 7.11 -11.64
C ALA A 104 4.18 7.23 -12.43
N ASP A 105 4.22 7.84 -13.61
CA ASP A 105 3.03 7.96 -14.47
C ASP A 105 2.51 6.58 -14.90
N ILE A 106 3.41 5.68 -15.22
CA ILE A 106 3.05 4.32 -15.64
C ILE A 106 2.48 3.55 -14.45
N VAL A 107 3.08 3.69 -13.28
CA VAL A 107 2.59 3.04 -12.05
C VAL A 107 1.20 3.55 -11.70
N ARG A 108 0.96 4.87 -11.82
CA ARG A 108 -0.37 5.45 -11.62
C ARG A 108 -1.41 4.89 -12.61
N ALA A 109 -1.03 4.75 -13.88
CA ALA A 109 -1.89 4.16 -14.89
C ALA A 109 -2.24 2.71 -14.55
N PHE A 110 -1.26 1.93 -14.11
CA PHE A 110 -1.45 0.55 -13.68
C PHE A 110 -2.46 0.47 -12.52
N PHE A 111 -2.29 1.33 -11.53
CA PHE A 111 -3.20 1.39 -10.38
C PHE A 111 -4.64 1.67 -10.81
N LYS A 112 -4.82 2.69 -11.67
CA LYS A 112 -6.15 3.05 -12.17
C LYS A 112 -6.79 1.91 -12.97
N ARG A 113 -6.01 1.24 -13.81
CA ARG A 113 -6.49 0.11 -14.59
C ARG A 113 -6.93 -1.04 -13.70
N LEU A 114 -6.13 -1.39 -12.68
CA LEU A 114 -6.49 -2.44 -11.73
C LEU A 114 -7.76 -2.09 -10.97
N ARG A 115 -7.81 -0.89 -10.41
CA ARG A 115 -8.93 -0.46 -9.58
C ARG A 115 -10.24 -0.38 -10.36
N SER A 116 -10.18 -0.13 -11.67
CA SER A 116 -11.37 0.00 -12.51
C SER A 116 -11.96 -1.34 -12.94
N GLN A 117 -11.29 -2.46 -12.69
CA GLN A 117 -11.80 -3.76 -13.10
C GLN A 117 -12.95 -4.22 -12.19
N LYS A 118 -14.03 -4.68 -12.80
CA LYS A 118 -15.26 -5.04 -12.08
C LYS A 118 -15.07 -6.15 -11.04
N LYS A 119 -14.18 -7.09 -11.33
CA LYS A 119 -13.92 -8.22 -10.44
C LYS A 119 -13.02 -7.88 -9.27
N VAL A 120 -12.32 -6.75 -9.33
CA VAL A 120 -11.39 -6.32 -8.30
C VAL A 120 -12.15 -5.76 -7.12
N LEU A 121 -11.94 -6.35 -5.95
CA LEU A 121 -12.58 -5.96 -4.70
C LEU A 121 -11.77 -4.93 -3.94
N LYS A 122 -10.44 -5.06 -4.00
CA LYS A 122 -9.54 -4.20 -3.23
C LYS A 122 -8.18 -4.18 -3.90
N VAL A 123 -7.57 -3.01 -3.93
CA VAL A 123 -6.18 -2.83 -4.37
C VAL A 123 -5.45 -1.98 -3.34
N ASP A 124 -4.35 -2.50 -2.83
CA ASP A 124 -3.42 -1.74 -1.99
C ASP A 124 -2.12 -1.55 -2.75
N VAL A 125 -1.48 -0.41 -2.54
CA VAL A 125 -0.19 -0.11 -3.14
C VAL A 125 0.76 0.46 -2.12
N ASN A 126 2.01 -0.01 -2.14
CA ASN A 126 3.09 0.53 -1.32
C ASN A 126 4.26 0.89 -2.22
N LEU A 127 4.77 2.11 -2.08
CA LEU A 127 6.00 2.50 -2.74
C LEU A 127 7.17 1.99 -1.90
N VAL A 128 8.04 1.20 -2.52
CA VAL A 128 9.16 0.56 -1.82
C VAL A 128 10.52 1.09 -2.25
N GLY A 129 10.56 1.86 -3.35
CA GLY A 129 11.81 2.45 -3.82
C GLY A 129 11.57 3.58 -4.78
N GLY A 130 12.54 4.50 -4.89
CA GLY A 130 12.45 5.64 -5.77
C GLY A 130 11.43 6.68 -5.30
N GLY A 131 11.08 7.59 -6.20
CA GLY A 131 10.00 8.55 -5.98
C GLY A 131 10.30 9.61 -4.94
N LYS A 132 10.97 10.66 -5.30
CA LYS A 132 11.22 11.79 -4.40
C LYS A 132 9.99 12.66 -4.22
#